data_104f077ba7493ede20d18f6f983bdcb2
#
_entry.id   104f077ba7493ede20d18f6f983bdcb2
#
_cell.length_a   1.000
_cell.length_b   1.000
_cell.length_c   1.000
_cell.angle_alpha   90.00
_cell.angle_beta   90.00
_cell.angle_gamma   90.00
#
_symmetry.space_group_name_H-M   'P 1'
#
loop_
_entity.id
_entity.type
_entity.pdbx_description
1 polymer ?
#
loop_
_entity_poly.entity_id
_entity_poly.type
_entity_poly.pdbx_seq_one_letter_code
_entity_poly.pdbx_strand_id
1 'polypeptide(L)'
;MNKVELLDECNNSLGEGITYSSRNNYLYWLDIGNKSKLYKLDLSSNKKEIFELPEFVTATSIKSDDELVLATNNGLKLFNTSTKKIESVVNIENEQILTRSNDGASDAYGRFWFGTMQNNFDQDGNGIPITDNIGKLYKVNTDK
;
A
#
# COMPACT_ATOMS: atom_id res chain seq x y z
N MET A 1 -13.23 -14.30 26.89
CA MET A 1 -12.22 -14.95 26.04
C MET A 1 -12.27 -14.28 24.66
N ASN A 2 -11.18 -13.71 24.19
CA ASN A 2 -11.16 -13.09 22.85
C ASN A 2 -11.28 -14.20 21.79
N LYS A 3 -12.25 -14.08 20.90
CA LYS A 3 -12.44 -15.00 19.78
C LYS A 3 -11.70 -14.47 18.56
N VAL A 4 -10.88 -15.30 17.92
CA VAL A 4 -10.32 -15.02 16.60
C VAL A 4 -11.28 -15.59 15.56
N GLU A 5 -11.61 -14.80 14.55
CA GLU A 5 -12.52 -15.16 13.49
C GLU A 5 -11.85 -14.97 12.13
N LEU A 6 -11.97 -15.98 11.27
CA LEU A 6 -11.53 -15.87 9.87
C LEU A 6 -12.50 -14.97 9.11
N LEU A 7 -12.00 -13.84 8.61
CA LEU A 7 -12.80 -12.89 7.87
C LEU A 7 -12.83 -13.20 6.37
N ASP A 8 -11.70 -13.54 5.78
CA ASP A 8 -11.56 -13.81 4.34
C ASP A 8 -10.40 -14.77 4.08
N GLU A 9 -10.64 -15.76 3.23
CA GLU A 9 -9.66 -16.74 2.78
C GLU A 9 -9.03 -16.26 1.45
N CYS A 10 -8.26 -15.14 1.52
CA CYS A 10 -7.79 -14.39 0.34
C CYS A 10 -6.60 -15.03 -0.40
N ASN A 11 -5.92 -16.01 0.21
CA ASN A 11 -4.77 -16.72 -0.38
C ASN A 11 -3.67 -15.78 -0.91
N ASN A 12 -3.35 -14.70 -0.17
CA ASN A 12 -2.30 -13.78 -0.55
C ASN A 12 -0.93 -14.44 -0.52
N SER A 13 -0.06 -14.10 -1.46
CA SER A 13 1.35 -14.50 -1.45
C SER A 13 2.15 -13.70 -0.42
N LEU A 14 1.88 -12.39 -0.31
CA LEU A 14 2.45 -11.49 0.67
C LEU A 14 1.38 -10.47 1.10
N GLY A 15 0.49 -10.91 1.99
CA GLY A 15 -0.59 -10.07 2.52
C GLY A 15 -0.09 -9.11 3.59
N GLU A 16 -0.16 -7.80 3.31
CA GLU A 16 0.32 -6.74 4.20
C GLU A 16 -0.52 -5.46 4.09
N GLY A 17 -0.15 -4.41 4.81
CA GLY A 17 -0.65 -3.06 4.63
C GLY A 17 -2.12 -2.88 4.98
N ILE A 18 -2.62 -3.57 6.02
CA ILE A 18 -4.02 -3.44 6.44
C ILE A 18 -4.34 -2.01 6.86
N THR A 19 -5.37 -1.44 6.25
CA THR A 19 -5.85 -0.08 6.52
C THR A 19 -7.38 -0.08 6.61
N TYR A 20 -7.90 0.47 7.71
CA TYR A 20 -9.34 0.57 7.95
C TYR A 20 -9.86 1.99 7.78
N SER A 21 -10.95 2.14 7.03
CA SER A 21 -11.70 3.37 6.88
C SER A 21 -12.95 3.35 7.76
N SER A 22 -12.95 4.15 8.81
CA SER A 22 -14.13 4.32 9.67
C SER A 22 -15.26 5.12 9.02
N ARG A 23 -14.98 5.87 7.94
CA ARG A 23 -15.98 6.70 7.24
C ARG A 23 -17.03 5.85 6.53
N ASN A 24 -16.58 4.80 5.86
CA ASN A 24 -17.43 3.95 5.02
C ASN A 24 -17.38 2.47 5.42
N ASN A 25 -16.75 2.16 6.56
CA ASN A 25 -16.60 0.81 7.10
C ASN A 25 -15.91 -0.16 6.13
N TYR A 26 -14.87 0.34 5.42
CA TYR A 26 -14.09 -0.46 4.49
C TYR A 26 -12.76 -0.89 5.10
N LEU A 27 -12.38 -2.13 4.86
CA LEU A 27 -11.06 -2.66 5.13
C LEU A 27 -10.30 -2.79 3.80
N TYR A 28 -9.06 -2.30 3.79
CA TYR A 28 -8.15 -2.44 2.65
C TYR A 28 -6.94 -3.24 3.07
N TRP A 29 -6.38 -4.02 2.18
CA TRP A 29 -5.07 -4.66 2.32
C TRP A 29 -4.45 -4.92 0.97
N LEU A 30 -3.17 -5.25 0.97
CA LEU A 30 -2.39 -5.50 -0.23
C LEU A 30 -1.97 -6.98 -0.29
N ASP A 31 -1.86 -7.50 -1.50
CA ASP A 31 -1.02 -8.64 -1.83
C ASP A 31 0.15 -8.08 -2.65
N ILE A 32 1.33 -7.99 -2.02
CA ILE A 32 2.49 -7.28 -2.57
C ILE A 32 3.19 -8.15 -3.61
N GLY A 33 3.49 -7.57 -4.77
CA GLY A 33 4.20 -8.21 -5.87
C GLY A 33 4.54 -7.20 -6.96
N ASN A 34 5.20 -7.63 -8.03
CA ASN A 34 5.54 -6.78 -9.18
C ASN A 34 4.32 -6.07 -9.77
N LYS A 35 3.18 -6.74 -9.69
CA LYS A 35 1.83 -6.18 -9.87
C LYS A 35 1.08 -6.49 -8.60
N SER A 36 1.05 -5.53 -7.69
CA SER A 36 0.34 -5.70 -6.42
C SER A 36 -1.17 -5.76 -6.64
N LYS A 37 -1.86 -6.43 -5.73
CA LYS A 37 -3.32 -6.37 -5.68
C LYS A 37 -3.76 -5.60 -4.45
N LEU A 38 -4.69 -4.68 -4.63
CA LEU A 38 -5.39 -4.02 -3.55
C LEU A 38 -6.75 -4.69 -3.36
N TYR A 39 -7.00 -5.13 -2.15
CA TYR A 39 -8.28 -5.66 -1.73
C TYR A 39 -9.06 -4.57 -0.98
N LYS A 40 -10.35 -4.50 -1.23
CA LYS A 40 -11.31 -3.65 -0.54
C LYS A 40 -12.48 -4.50 -0.10
N LEU A 41 -12.74 -4.55 1.19
CA LEU A 41 -13.86 -5.27 1.78
C LEU A 41 -14.80 -4.29 2.48
N ASP A 42 -16.05 -4.27 2.06
CA ASP A 42 -17.12 -3.60 2.80
C ASP A 42 -17.57 -4.49 3.96
N LEU A 43 -17.23 -4.09 5.18
CA LEU A 43 -17.57 -4.85 6.38
C LEU A 43 -19.07 -4.83 6.71
N SER A 44 -19.84 -3.94 6.09
CA SER A 44 -21.30 -3.85 6.29
C SER A 44 -22.06 -4.82 5.40
N SER A 45 -21.63 -5.00 4.17
CA SER A 45 -22.26 -5.87 3.17
C SER A 45 -21.50 -7.17 2.90
N ASN A 46 -20.28 -7.28 3.43
CA ASN A 46 -19.33 -8.35 3.15
C ASN A 46 -18.95 -8.47 1.65
N LYS A 47 -19.10 -7.36 0.92
CA LYS A 47 -18.73 -7.31 -0.50
C LYS A 47 -17.25 -7.00 -0.65
N LYS A 48 -16.54 -7.84 -1.41
CA LYS A 48 -15.12 -7.70 -1.71
C LYS A 48 -14.91 -7.24 -3.14
N GLU A 49 -14.00 -6.29 -3.33
CA GLU A 49 -13.46 -5.85 -4.62
C GLU A 49 -11.94 -6.06 -4.63
N ILE A 50 -11.40 -6.41 -5.80
CA ILE A 50 -9.96 -6.59 -6.01
C ILE A 50 -9.54 -5.72 -7.17
N PHE A 51 -8.48 -4.91 -6.94
CA PHE A 51 -7.90 -4.04 -7.94
C PHE A 51 -6.48 -4.53 -8.26
N GLU A 52 -6.21 -4.86 -9.50
CA GLU A 52 -4.86 -5.11 -9.98
C GLU A 52 -4.14 -3.78 -10.20
N LEU A 53 -3.04 -3.58 -9.50
CA LEU A 53 -2.20 -2.39 -9.61
C LEU A 53 -1.05 -2.66 -10.58
N PRO A 54 -0.69 -1.70 -11.45
CA PRO A 54 0.29 -1.93 -12.51
C PRO A 54 1.75 -2.01 -12.00
N GLU A 55 1.96 -1.82 -10.70
CA GLU A 55 3.28 -1.69 -10.10
C GLU A 55 3.33 -2.25 -8.68
N PHE A 56 4.52 -2.20 -8.11
CA PHE A 56 4.80 -2.60 -6.75
C PHE A 56 4.25 -1.55 -5.77
N VAL A 57 3.31 -1.95 -4.91
CA VAL A 57 2.70 -1.10 -3.87
C VAL A 57 2.82 -1.80 -2.53
N THR A 58 3.30 -1.10 -1.51
CA THR A 58 3.64 -1.70 -0.23
C THR A 58 2.83 -1.16 0.95
N ALA A 59 2.28 0.05 0.83
CA ALA A 59 1.46 0.63 1.88
C ALA A 59 0.40 1.56 1.28
N THR A 60 -0.68 1.74 2.04
CA THR A 60 -1.78 2.62 1.65
C THR A 60 -2.16 3.55 2.80
N SER A 61 -2.68 4.72 2.44
CA SER A 61 -3.31 5.67 3.35
C SER A 61 -4.62 6.18 2.76
N ILE A 62 -5.63 6.35 3.59
CA ILE A 62 -6.95 6.83 3.17
C ILE A 62 -6.89 8.35 3.05
N LYS A 63 -7.19 8.88 1.86
CA LYS A 63 -7.31 10.31 1.60
C LYS A 63 -8.77 10.76 1.66
N SER A 64 -9.65 10.05 1.01
CA SER A 64 -11.10 10.32 0.99
C SER A 64 -11.90 9.02 0.92
N ASP A 65 -13.20 9.09 0.69
CA ASP A 65 -14.06 7.91 0.62
C ASP A 65 -13.68 6.97 -0.55
N ASP A 66 -13.20 7.54 -1.65
CA ASP A 66 -12.84 6.81 -2.86
C ASP A 66 -11.34 6.91 -3.21
N GLU A 67 -10.55 7.70 -2.48
CA GLU A 67 -9.15 7.92 -2.81
C GLU A 67 -8.20 7.39 -1.74
N LEU A 68 -7.20 6.65 -2.19
CA LEU A 68 -6.08 6.17 -1.41
C LEU A 68 -4.78 6.78 -1.90
N VAL A 69 -3.89 7.08 -0.98
CA VAL A 69 -2.46 7.31 -1.28
C VAL A 69 -1.77 5.97 -1.26
N LEU A 70 -1.02 5.66 -2.31
CA LEU A 70 -0.23 4.44 -2.45
C LEU A 70 1.26 4.78 -2.32
N ALA A 71 1.98 4.06 -1.47
CA ALA A 71 3.44 4.05 -1.48
C ALA A 71 3.93 2.99 -2.46
N THR A 72 4.62 3.43 -3.51
CA THR A 72 5.09 2.59 -4.61
C THR A 72 6.62 2.60 -4.69
N ASN A 73 7.19 1.75 -5.53
CA ASN A 73 8.63 1.77 -5.82
C ASN A 73 9.09 3.05 -6.55
N ASN A 74 8.16 3.84 -7.09
CA ASN A 74 8.45 5.09 -7.82
C ASN A 74 7.97 6.35 -7.07
N GLY A 75 7.64 6.24 -5.78
CA GLY A 75 7.12 7.34 -4.97
C GLY A 75 5.66 7.19 -4.60
N LEU A 76 4.94 8.29 -4.48
CA LEU A 76 3.55 8.28 -4.06
C LEU A 76 2.60 8.49 -5.24
N LYS A 77 1.51 7.75 -5.22
CA LYS A 77 0.41 7.87 -6.19
C LYS A 77 -0.94 7.98 -5.50
N LEU A 78 -1.88 8.62 -6.15
CA LEU A 78 -3.30 8.57 -5.80
C LEU A 78 -3.98 7.48 -6.61
N PHE A 79 -4.77 6.69 -5.95
CA PHE A 79 -5.65 5.71 -6.57
C PHE A 79 -7.10 5.99 -6.21
N ASN A 80 -7.94 6.17 -7.21
CA ASN A 80 -9.37 6.30 -7.02
C ASN A 80 -10.06 4.96 -7.24
N THR A 81 -10.68 4.42 -6.21
CA THR A 81 -11.30 3.08 -6.23
C THR A 81 -12.55 3.00 -7.09
N SER A 82 -13.27 4.11 -7.28
CA SER A 82 -14.49 4.16 -8.11
C SER A 82 -14.16 4.25 -9.60
N THR A 83 -13.21 5.13 -9.98
CA THR A 83 -12.82 5.33 -11.38
C THR A 83 -11.67 4.42 -11.82
N LYS A 84 -10.97 3.80 -10.87
CA LYS A 84 -9.75 2.99 -11.07
C LYS A 84 -8.58 3.78 -11.64
N LYS A 85 -8.62 5.10 -11.55
CA LYS A 85 -7.58 5.99 -12.04
C LYS A 85 -6.41 6.04 -11.06
N ILE A 86 -5.18 6.00 -11.58
CA ILE A 86 -3.94 6.18 -10.84
C ILE A 86 -3.26 7.45 -11.33
N GLU A 87 -2.85 8.31 -10.39
CA GLU A 87 -2.15 9.55 -10.68
C GLU A 87 -0.88 9.65 -9.83
N SER A 88 0.23 10.06 -10.45
CA SER A 88 1.47 10.33 -9.72
C SER A 88 1.35 11.63 -8.92
N VAL A 89 1.76 11.59 -7.66
CA VAL A 89 1.77 12.75 -6.75
C VAL A 89 3.17 13.30 -6.62
N VAL A 90 4.11 12.46 -6.23
CA VAL A 90 5.51 12.82 -6.03
C VAL A 90 6.40 11.62 -6.28
N ASN A 91 7.51 11.87 -6.96
CA ASN A 91 8.56 10.89 -7.15
C ASN A 91 9.51 10.92 -5.95
N ILE A 92 9.84 9.75 -5.43
CA ILE A 92 10.74 9.59 -4.29
C ILE A 92 11.76 8.52 -4.66
N GLU A 93 13.05 8.87 -4.52
CA GLU A 93 14.19 7.97 -4.78
C GLU A 93 14.23 7.37 -6.20
N ASN A 94 13.56 7.99 -7.16
CA ASN A 94 13.51 7.49 -8.55
C ASN A 94 14.87 7.34 -9.24
N GLU A 95 15.86 8.13 -8.81
CA GLU A 95 17.22 8.05 -9.33
C GLU A 95 18.01 6.88 -8.73
N GLN A 96 17.46 6.27 -7.67
CA GLN A 96 18.08 5.18 -6.95
C GLN A 96 17.25 3.89 -7.18
N ILE A 97 17.54 3.18 -8.26
CA ILE A 97 16.97 1.84 -8.53
C ILE A 97 17.24 0.85 -7.38
N LEU A 98 18.11 1.24 -6.45
CA LEU A 98 18.57 0.43 -5.34
C LEU A 98 17.56 0.34 -4.17
N THR A 99 16.56 1.22 -4.12
CA THR A 99 15.58 1.25 -3.02
C THR A 99 14.15 1.02 -3.52
N ARG A 100 13.28 0.60 -2.62
CA ARG A 100 11.85 0.51 -2.80
C ARG A 100 11.11 0.95 -1.53
N SER A 101 9.84 1.31 -1.64
CA SER A 101 8.98 1.45 -0.48
C SER A 101 8.87 0.10 0.26
N ASN A 102 8.61 0.15 1.56
CA ASN A 102 8.46 -1.05 2.39
C ASN A 102 7.11 -1.04 3.09
N ASP A 103 6.97 -0.35 4.20
CA ASP A 103 5.76 -0.28 5.01
C ASP A 103 5.40 1.16 5.30
N GLY A 104 4.15 1.42 5.71
CA GLY A 104 3.69 2.74 6.04
C GLY A 104 2.35 2.73 6.75
N ALA A 105 2.10 3.79 7.52
CA ALA A 105 0.87 3.99 8.25
C ALA A 105 0.50 5.47 8.36
N SER A 106 -0.80 5.73 8.49
CA SER A 106 -1.29 7.07 8.82
C SER A 106 -1.31 7.27 10.33
N ASP A 107 -0.95 8.46 10.78
CA ASP A 107 -1.12 8.84 12.18
C ASP A 107 -2.52 9.43 12.44
N ALA A 108 -2.80 9.74 13.72
CA ALA A 108 -4.08 10.30 14.14
C ALA A 108 -4.38 11.69 13.55
N TYR A 109 -3.39 12.35 12.95
CA TYR A 109 -3.53 13.66 12.30
C TYR A 109 -3.71 13.54 10.79
N GLY A 110 -3.77 12.32 10.25
CA GLY A 110 -3.90 12.04 8.81
C GLY A 110 -2.61 12.19 8.02
N ARG A 111 -1.45 12.32 8.68
CA ARG A 111 -0.15 12.32 8.00
C ARG A 111 0.23 10.89 7.68
N PHE A 112 0.69 10.66 6.46
CA PHE A 112 1.16 9.34 6.06
C PHE A 112 2.67 9.24 6.26
N TRP A 113 3.10 8.19 6.95
CA TRP A 113 4.49 7.86 7.19
C TRP A 113 4.81 6.57 6.45
N PHE A 114 5.91 6.51 5.75
CA PHE A 114 6.35 5.27 5.11
C PHE A 114 7.88 5.18 5.07
N GLY A 115 8.36 3.96 5.09
CA GLY A 115 9.78 3.64 5.00
C GLY A 115 10.15 3.15 3.61
N THR A 116 11.45 3.29 3.29
CA THR A 116 12.07 2.59 2.18
C THR A 116 13.08 1.58 2.69
N MET A 117 13.51 0.70 1.83
CA MET A 117 14.56 -0.29 2.07
C MET A 117 15.33 -0.55 0.79
N GLN A 118 16.45 -1.26 0.88
CA GLN A 118 17.09 -1.79 -0.32
C GLN A 118 16.09 -2.61 -1.12
N ASN A 119 16.04 -2.39 -2.43
CA ASN A 119 15.23 -3.23 -3.30
C ASN A 119 15.79 -4.67 -3.26
N ASN A 120 14.94 -5.59 -2.86
CA ASN A 120 15.26 -7.02 -2.72
C ASN A 120 14.53 -7.89 -3.73
N PHE A 121 14.15 -7.31 -4.87
CA PHE A 121 13.57 -8.02 -6.01
C PHE A 121 14.33 -7.68 -7.30
N ASP A 122 14.57 -8.68 -8.13
CA ASP A 122 15.06 -8.49 -9.49
C ASP A 122 13.95 -8.03 -10.45
N GLN A 123 14.29 -7.87 -11.74
CA GLN A 123 13.33 -7.44 -12.77
C GLN A 123 12.23 -8.47 -13.04
N ASP A 124 12.48 -9.73 -12.74
CA ASP A 124 11.54 -10.83 -12.90
C ASP A 124 10.68 -11.05 -11.63
N GLY A 125 10.98 -10.31 -10.55
CA GLY A 125 10.29 -10.39 -9.27
C GLY A 125 10.80 -11.48 -8.33
N ASN A 126 11.96 -12.05 -8.59
CA ASN A 126 12.58 -12.99 -7.67
C ASN A 126 13.29 -12.24 -6.54
N GLY A 127 13.26 -12.83 -5.34
CA GLY A 127 13.94 -12.26 -4.18
C GLY A 127 15.47 -12.28 -4.35
N ILE A 128 16.12 -11.15 -4.06
CA ILE A 128 17.57 -11.01 -3.98
C ILE A 128 17.99 -10.62 -2.54
N PRO A 129 19.21 -10.97 -2.10
CA PRO A 129 19.67 -10.66 -0.76
C PRO A 129 19.72 -9.16 -0.47
N ILE A 130 19.38 -8.77 0.76
CA ILE A 130 19.61 -7.42 1.28
C ILE A 130 21.04 -7.36 1.79
N THR A 131 21.85 -6.44 1.25
CA THR A 131 23.27 -6.28 1.59
C THR A 131 23.58 -4.92 2.22
N ASP A 132 22.69 -3.93 2.02
CA ASP A 132 22.94 -2.54 2.40
C ASP A 132 21.81 -1.95 3.26
N ASN A 133 22.19 -1.13 4.23
CA ASN A 133 21.28 -0.40 5.11
C ASN A 133 21.05 1.02 4.56
N ILE A 134 20.31 1.13 3.46
CA ILE A 134 20.09 2.40 2.72
C ILE A 134 18.64 2.92 2.81
N GLY A 135 17.81 2.27 3.61
CA GLY A 135 16.42 2.67 3.83
C GLY A 135 16.29 4.02 4.53
N LYS A 136 15.20 4.73 4.24
CA LYS A 136 14.87 6.04 4.81
C LYS A 136 13.44 6.05 5.32
N LEU A 137 13.11 7.01 6.20
CA LEU A 137 11.76 7.25 6.69
C LEU A 137 11.24 8.59 6.14
N TYR A 138 10.06 8.58 5.57
CA TYR A 138 9.39 9.73 4.99
C TYR A 138 8.09 10.06 5.72
N LYS A 139 7.80 11.35 5.79
CA LYS A 139 6.53 11.89 6.24
C LYS A 139 5.87 12.67 5.10
N VAL A 140 4.63 12.36 4.81
CA VAL A 140 3.80 13.10 3.86
C VAL A 140 2.82 13.95 4.66
N ASN A 141 2.89 15.26 4.47
CA ASN A 141 1.87 16.14 4.99
C ASN A 141 0.73 16.16 3.97
N THR A 142 -0.47 15.87 4.42
CA THR A 142 -1.66 16.15 3.64
C THR A 142 -1.97 17.63 3.81
N ASP A 143 -1.64 18.45 2.82
CA ASP A 143 -2.19 19.79 2.76
C ASP A 143 -3.71 19.64 2.65
N LYS A 144 -4.40 20.34 3.55
CA LYS A 144 -5.87 20.34 3.62
C LYS A 144 -6.45 21.12 2.47
#